data_5fdd8489ae4d784f0a39d76a2de00b96
#
_entry.id   5fdd8489ae4d784f0a39d76a2de00b96
#
_cell.length_a   1.000
_cell.length_b   1.000
_cell.length_c   1.000
_cell.angle_alpha   90.00
_cell.angle_beta   90.00
_cell.angle_gamma   90.00
#
_symmetry.space_group_name_H-M   'P 1'
#
loop_
_entity.id
_entity.type
_entity.pdbx_description
1 polymer ?
#
loop_
_entity_poly.entity_id
_entity_poly.type
_entity_poly.pdbx_seq_one_letter_code
_entity_poly.pdbx_strand_id
1 'polypeptide(L)'
;IVDYAVEQNLVALRNRVNELGVSEPIVQREGKGRIVVELPGVQDSASAKKIIGKTANLEFRLEARPTDSFLRKEKFNFKNSSGRTVFLEKVIVISGDNVTNAQSSFDENGRPQVNINLDIDGGRSIQNATKYNIGRRLGVVLVEEKTKTFFDDDNNVRQETFTEKSVISNATIQ
;
A
#
# COMPACT_ATOMS: atom_id res chain seq x y z
N ILE A 1 -17.09 4.90 -14.68
CA ILE A 1 -16.21 5.16 -13.53
C ILE A 1 -16.56 4.23 -12.36
N VAL A 2 -17.82 4.17 -11.91
CA VAL A 2 -18.23 3.31 -10.76
C VAL A 2 -17.99 1.83 -11.06
N ASP A 3 -18.35 1.34 -12.24
CA ASP A 3 -18.16 -0.06 -12.62
C ASP A 3 -16.69 -0.47 -12.60
N TYR A 4 -15.79 0.38 -13.11
CA TYR A 4 -14.36 0.14 -13.07
C TYR A 4 -13.82 0.08 -11.64
N ALA A 5 -14.25 1.00 -10.77
CA ALA A 5 -13.85 1.00 -9.37
C ALA A 5 -14.34 -0.25 -8.61
N VAL A 6 -15.55 -0.71 -8.91
CA VAL A 6 -16.09 -1.96 -8.30
C VAL A 6 -15.30 -3.18 -8.75
N GLU A 7 -14.93 -3.28 -10.03
CA GLU A 7 -14.11 -4.39 -10.55
C GLU A 7 -12.71 -4.39 -9.94
N GLN A 8 -12.07 -3.24 -9.82
CA GLN A 8 -10.76 -3.12 -9.16
C GLN A 8 -10.83 -3.57 -7.67
N ASN A 9 -11.85 -3.11 -6.95
CA ASN A 9 -12.06 -3.50 -5.57
C ASN A 9 -12.38 -4.99 -5.43
N LEU A 10 -13.11 -5.58 -6.37
CA LEU A 10 -13.43 -7.00 -6.37
C LEU A 10 -12.16 -7.85 -6.51
N VAL A 11 -11.25 -7.48 -7.40
CA VAL A 11 -9.94 -8.14 -7.55
C VAL A 11 -9.10 -7.98 -6.28
N ALA A 12 -9.02 -6.76 -5.73
CA ALA A 12 -8.27 -6.50 -4.50
C ALA A 12 -8.79 -7.29 -3.31
N LEU A 13 -10.13 -7.33 -3.15
CA LEU A 13 -10.77 -8.11 -2.08
C LEU A 13 -10.54 -9.61 -2.24
N ARG A 14 -10.64 -10.13 -3.46
CA ARG A 14 -10.37 -11.55 -3.74
C ARG A 14 -8.95 -11.94 -3.37
N ASN A 15 -7.96 -11.13 -3.73
CA ASN A 15 -6.57 -11.37 -3.37
C ASN A 15 -6.37 -11.37 -1.85
N ARG A 16 -6.94 -10.40 -1.13
CA ARG A 16 -6.85 -10.32 0.34
C ARG A 16 -7.51 -11.50 1.04
N VAL A 17 -8.64 -11.95 0.51
CA VAL A 17 -9.36 -13.10 1.06
C VAL A 17 -8.58 -14.40 0.84
N ASN A 18 -7.94 -14.55 -0.32
CA ASN A 18 -7.08 -15.70 -0.60
C ASN A 18 -5.86 -15.76 0.34
N GLU A 19 -5.31 -14.60 0.74
CA GLU A 19 -4.22 -14.52 1.74
C GLU A 19 -4.65 -14.99 3.14
N LEU A 20 -5.95 -14.96 3.44
CA LEU A 20 -6.48 -15.50 4.71
C LEU A 20 -6.44 -17.03 4.79
N GLY A 21 -6.15 -17.72 3.67
CA GLY A 21 -6.12 -19.18 3.61
C GLY A 21 -7.49 -19.83 3.81
N VAL A 22 -8.57 -19.09 3.55
CA VAL A 22 -9.94 -19.60 3.64
C VAL A 22 -10.21 -20.54 2.46
N SER A 23 -10.74 -21.71 2.74
CA SER A 23 -11.17 -22.64 1.68
C SER A 23 -12.43 -22.12 1.00
N GLU A 24 -12.35 -21.99 -0.33
CA GLU A 24 -13.48 -21.64 -1.20
C GLU A 24 -14.21 -20.33 -0.83
N PRO A 25 -13.50 -19.19 -0.70
CA PRO A 25 -14.15 -17.92 -0.41
C PRO A 25 -14.97 -17.46 -1.62
N ILE A 26 -16.13 -16.88 -1.37
CA ILE A 26 -16.97 -16.28 -2.40
C ILE A 26 -16.78 -14.77 -2.34
N VAL A 27 -16.31 -14.18 -3.44
CA VAL A 27 -16.22 -12.71 -3.61
C VAL A 27 -16.91 -12.35 -4.91
N GLN A 28 -18.06 -11.73 -4.80
CA GLN A 28 -18.90 -11.42 -5.96
C GLN A 28 -19.53 -10.04 -5.88
N ARG A 29 -19.78 -9.46 -7.03
CA ARG A 29 -20.53 -8.20 -7.15
C ARG A 29 -22.01 -8.47 -6.97
N GLU A 30 -22.67 -7.63 -6.16
CA GLU A 30 -24.11 -7.62 -6.01
C GLU A 30 -24.65 -6.23 -6.36
N GLY A 31 -25.44 -6.17 -7.45
CA GLY A 31 -25.97 -4.91 -7.95
C GLY A 31 -24.89 -3.96 -8.50
N LYS A 32 -25.14 -2.64 -8.42
CA LYS A 32 -24.29 -1.62 -9.04
C LYS A 32 -23.09 -1.20 -8.19
N GLY A 33 -23.14 -1.31 -6.87
CA GLY A 33 -22.10 -0.72 -6.01
C GLY A 33 -21.78 -1.53 -4.75
N ARG A 34 -22.18 -2.80 -4.70
CA ARG A 34 -21.95 -3.66 -3.54
C ARG A 34 -21.14 -4.89 -3.93
N ILE A 35 -20.22 -5.28 -3.04
CA ILE A 35 -19.46 -6.53 -3.15
C ILE A 35 -19.81 -7.36 -1.91
N VAL A 36 -20.18 -8.61 -2.14
CA VAL A 36 -20.45 -9.59 -1.10
C VAL A 36 -19.23 -10.49 -0.95
N VAL A 37 -18.77 -10.67 0.28
CA VAL A 37 -17.67 -11.56 0.65
C VAL A 37 -18.18 -12.57 1.65
N GLU A 38 -18.14 -13.84 1.28
CA GLU A 38 -18.48 -14.96 2.15
C GLU A 38 -17.23 -15.76 2.48
N LEU A 39 -17.02 -16.01 3.76
CA LEU A 39 -15.82 -16.66 4.28
C LEU A 39 -16.23 -17.90 5.08
N PRO A 40 -16.47 -19.03 4.41
CA PRO A 40 -16.85 -20.26 5.10
C PRO A 40 -15.77 -20.71 6.09
N GLY A 41 -16.19 -21.11 7.30
CA GLY A 41 -15.28 -21.65 8.31
C GLY A 41 -14.42 -20.64 9.07
N VAL A 42 -14.57 -19.34 8.83
CA VAL A 42 -13.84 -18.30 9.58
C VAL A 42 -14.47 -18.14 10.97
N GLN A 43 -13.70 -18.51 12.00
CA GLN A 43 -14.13 -18.36 13.40
C GLN A 43 -13.91 -16.94 13.93
N ASP A 44 -12.84 -16.26 13.48
CA ASP A 44 -12.54 -14.87 13.86
C ASP A 44 -12.97 -13.89 12.78
N SER A 45 -14.22 -13.49 12.82
CA SER A 45 -14.78 -12.50 11.90
C SER A 45 -14.19 -11.09 12.09
N ALA A 46 -13.65 -10.77 13.26
CA ALA A 46 -13.07 -9.46 13.53
C ALA A 46 -11.72 -9.29 12.81
N SER A 47 -10.86 -10.31 12.88
CA SER A 47 -9.61 -10.33 12.12
C SER A 47 -9.85 -10.33 10.62
N ALA A 48 -10.83 -11.10 10.13
CA ALA A 48 -11.21 -11.10 8.72
C ALA A 48 -11.66 -9.71 8.26
N LYS A 49 -12.55 -9.03 8.99
CA LYS A 49 -12.98 -7.65 8.71
C LYS A 49 -11.79 -6.68 8.70
N LYS A 50 -10.85 -6.82 9.64
CA LYS A 50 -9.68 -5.96 9.73
C LYS A 50 -8.75 -6.12 8.51
N ILE A 51 -8.58 -7.33 7.99
CA ILE A 51 -7.75 -7.60 6.81
C ILE A 51 -8.44 -7.11 5.54
N ILE A 52 -9.72 -7.43 5.37
CA ILE A 52 -10.52 -7.00 4.22
C ILE A 52 -10.67 -5.49 4.17
N GLY A 53 -10.89 -4.85 5.32
CA GLY A 53 -11.14 -3.41 5.43
C GLY A 53 -9.89 -2.53 5.44
N LYS A 54 -8.69 -3.10 5.33
CA LYS A 54 -7.47 -2.28 5.24
C LYS A 54 -7.50 -1.44 3.95
N THR A 55 -7.61 -0.14 4.13
CA THR A 55 -7.37 0.83 3.06
C THR A 55 -5.91 1.26 3.17
N ALA A 56 -5.08 0.78 2.27
CA ALA A 56 -3.69 1.19 2.20
C ALA A 56 -3.33 1.42 0.73
N ASN A 57 -2.66 2.52 0.47
CA ASN A 57 -2.09 2.81 -0.84
C ASN A 57 -0.57 2.81 -0.75
N LEU A 58 0.09 2.61 -1.89
CA LEU A 58 1.54 2.66 -2.00
C LEU A 58 1.94 3.85 -2.85
N GLU A 59 3.04 4.49 -2.44
CA GLU A 59 3.71 5.51 -3.24
C GLU A 59 5.18 5.11 -3.40
N PHE A 60 5.67 5.12 -4.62
CA PHE A 60 7.07 4.88 -4.92
C PHE A 60 7.74 6.22 -5.19
N ARG A 61 8.78 6.54 -4.40
CA ARG A 61 9.46 7.83 -4.42
C ARG A 61 10.96 7.65 -4.38
N LEU A 62 11.70 8.46 -5.14
CA LEU A 62 13.15 8.46 -5.07
C LEU A 62 13.64 9.02 -3.74
N GLU A 63 14.72 8.45 -3.19
CA GLU A 63 15.40 9.06 -2.05
C GLU A 63 15.96 10.42 -2.45
N ALA A 64 15.67 11.45 -1.65
CA ALA A 64 16.11 12.80 -1.93
C ALA A 64 17.64 12.92 -1.82
N ARG A 65 18.24 13.73 -2.68
CA ARG A 65 19.67 14.04 -2.59
C ARG A 65 19.92 15.00 -1.44
N PRO A 66 21.10 14.96 -0.81
CA PRO A 66 21.44 15.93 0.24
C PRO A 66 21.28 17.39 -0.21
N THR A 67 21.59 17.66 -1.49
CA THR A 67 21.52 18.98 -2.12
C THR A 67 20.11 19.44 -2.47
N ASP A 68 19.11 18.55 -2.41
CA ASP A 68 17.73 18.91 -2.76
C ASP A 68 17.14 19.89 -1.74
N SER A 69 16.41 20.88 -2.24
CA SER A 69 15.68 21.83 -1.40
C SER A 69 14.66 21.14 -0.51
N PHE A 70 14.47 21.64 0.70
CA PHE A 70 13.42 21.16 1.63
C PHE A 70 12.02 21.25 1.03
N LEU A 71 11.80 22.14 0.07
CA LEU A 71 10.53 22.27 -0.64
C LEU A 71 10.21 21.05 -1.52
N ARG A 72 11.25 20.33 -1.98
CA ARG A 72 11.15 19.18 -2.89
C ARG A 72 11.21 17.83 -2.18
N LYS A 73 11.55 17.80 -0.90
CA LYS A 73 11.69 16.57 -0.12
C LYS A 73 10.76 16.57 1.10
N GLU A 74 10.43 15.39 1.53
CA GLU A 74 9.59 15.13 2.69
C GLU A 74 10.25 14.06 3.56
N LYS A 75 10.15 14.19 4.88
CA LYS A 75 10.74 13.26 5.85
C LYS A 75 9.73 12.19 6.21
N PHE A 76 10.16 10.95 6.13
CA PHE A 76 9.34 9.78 6.49
C PHE A 76 10.02 8.96 7.57
N ASN A 77 9.22 8.34 8.42
CA ASN A 77 9.66 7.34 9.37
C ASN A 77 9.55 5.94 8.74
N PHE A 78 10.45 5.03 9.12
CA PHE A 78 10.30 3.63 8.76
C PHE A 78 9.24 2.96 9.65
N LYS A 79 8.36 2.15 9.03
CA LYS A 79 7.27 1.46 9.74
C LYS A 79 7.78 0.49 10.82
N ASN A 80 8.84 -0.25 10.53
CA ASN A 80 9.36 -1.32 11.37
C ASN A 80 10.64 -0.95 12.14
N SER A 81 11.00 0.34 12.20
CA SER A 81 12.24 0.77 12.84
C SER A 81 12.01 2.10 13.55
N SER A 82 11.80 2.05 14.85
CA SER A 82 11.64 3.24 15.68
C SER A 82 12.87 4.16 15.56
N GLY A 83 12.63 5.42 15.20
CA GLY A 83 13.66 6.45 15.09
C GLY A 83 14.43 6.50 13.78
N ARG A 84 14.32 5.49 12.91
CA ARG A 84 14.94 5.57 11.58
C ARG A 84 14.07 6.40 10.65
N THR A 85 14.69 7.37 9.99
CA THR A 85 14.01 8.27 9.05
C THR A 85 14.77 8.35 7.73
N VAL A 86 14.05 8.76 6.67
CA VAL A 86 14.61 9.03 5.35
C VAL A 86 13.91 10.23 4.73
N PHE A 87 14.64 10.98 3.91
CA PHE A 87 14.06 12.01 3.07
C PHE A 87 13.81 11.46 1.67
N LEU A 88 12.56 11.51 1.22
CA LEU A 88 12.17 11.14 -0.14
C LEU A 88 11.74 12.39 -0.91
N GLU A 89 11.85 12.33 -2.23
CA GLU A 89 11.30 13.37 -3.08
C GLU A 89 9.77 13.43 -2.94
N LYS A 90 9.19 14.62 -3.00
CA LYS A 90 7.73 14.78 -2.97
C LYS A 90 7.05 14.21 -4.22
N VAL A 91 7.80 14.11 -5.31
CA VAL A 91 7.30 13.54 -6.56
C VAL A 91 7.10 12.04 -6.40
N ILE A 92 5.89 11.59 -6.70
CA ILE A 92 5.54 10.18 -6.74
C ILE A 92 5.91 9.65 -8.13
N VAL A 93 6.74 8.62 -8.19
CA VAL A 93 7.13 7.96 -9.44
C VAL A 93 5.99 7.11 -9.97
N ILE A 94 5.44 6.25 -9.12
CA ILE A 94 4.22 5.46 -9.34
C ILE A 94 3.44 5.33 -8.03
N SER A 95 2.14 5.10 -8.14
CA SER A 95 1.25 4.78 -7.01
C SER A 95 0.83 3.32 -7.02
N GLY A 96 0.16 2.88 -5.97
CA GLY A 96 -0.44 1.55 -5.89
C GLY A 96 -1.45 1.26 -7.00
N ASP A 97 -2.05 2.30 -7.60
CA ASP A 97 -2.99 2.15 -8.73
C ASP A 97 -2.33 1.57 -9.97
N ASN A 98 -1.01 1.75 -10.11
CA ASN A 98 -0.23 1.17 -11.20
C ASN A 98 0.19 -0.28 -10.95
N VAL A 99 -0.03 -0.80 -9.73
CA VAL A 99 0.33 -2.18 -9.37
C VAL A 99 -0.82 -3.11 -9.73
N THR A 100 -0.59 -4.00 -10.69
CA THR A 100 -1.60 -4.98 -11.16
C THR A 100 -1.56 -6.28 -10.36
N ASN A 101 -0.39 -6.66 -9.84
CA ASN A 101 -0.21 -7.83 -9.00
C ASN A 101 1.01 -7.67 -8.09
N ALA A 102 0.98 -8.31 -6.93
CA ALA A 102 2.11 -8.38 -6.00
C ALA A 102 2.17 -9.77 -5.37
N GLN A 103 3.35 -10.39 -5.39
CA GLN A 103 3.57 -11.73 -4.85
C GLN A 103 4.84 -11.76 -4.00
N SER A 104 4.75 -12.36 -2.82
CA SER A 104 5.92 -12.67 -2.01
C SER A 104 6.70 -13.84 -2.61
N SER A 105 8.02 -13.75 -2.60
CA SER A 105 8.93 -14.80 -3.06
C SER A 105 10.25 -14.73 -2.29
N PHE A 106 11.21 -15.55 -2.69
CA PHE A 106 12.58 -15.49 -2.18
C PHE A 106 13.54 -15.27 -3.35
N ASP A 107 14.59 -14.49 -3.11
CA ASP A 107 15.66 -14.31 -4.07
C ASP A 107 16.57 -15.57 -4.14
N GLU A 108 17.56 -15.57 -5.02
CA GLU A 108 18.52 -16.66 -5.20
C GLU A 108 19.34 -16.99 -3.93
N ASN A 109 19.40 -16.05 -2.98
CA ASN A 109 20.09 -16.20 -1.70
C ASN A 109 19.14 -16.57 -0.56
N GLY A 110 17.85 -16.87 -0.85
CA GLY A 110 16.85 -17.20 0.15
C GLY A 110 16.33 -16.02 0.96
N ARG A 111 16.55 -14.76 0.51
CA ARG A 111 16.04 -13.57 1.18
C ARG A 111 14.63 -13.27 0.69
N PRO A 112 13.73 -12.87 1.60
CA PRO A 112 12.37 -12.54 1.21
C PRO A 112 12.35 -11.31 0.29
N GLN A 113 11.60 -11.41 -0.79
CA GLN A 113 11.35 -10.33 -1.74
C GLN A 113 9.87 -10.24 -2.11
N VAL A 114 9.46 -9.14 -2.70
CA VAL A 114 8.13 -8.96 -3.27
C VAL A 114 8.27 -8.64 -4.75
N ASN A 115 7.71 -9.49 -5.59
CA ASN A 115 7.60 -9.25 -7.02
C ASN A 115 6.33 -8.45 -7.29
N ILE A 116 6.44 -7.35 -7.99
CA ILE A 116 5.30 -6.51 -8.37
C ILE A 116 5.19 -6.42 -9.88
N ASN A 117 3.98 -6.59 -10.39
CA ASN A 117 3.66 -6.33 -11.78
C ASN A 117 2.98 -4.95 -11.89
N LEU A 118 3.37 -4.20 -12.91
CA LEU A 118 2.85 -2.87 -13.15
C LEU A 118 2.01 -2.86 -14.44
N ASP A 119 1.10 -1.93 -14.52
CA ASP A 119 0.45 -1.58 -15.78
C ASP A 119 1.45 -0.90 -16.74
N ILE A 120 0.99 -0.58 -17.95
CA ILE A 120 1.84 -0.01 -19.01
C ILE A 120 2.42 1.36 -18.57
N ASP A 121 1.60 2.19 -17.95
CA ASP A 121 1.99 3.56 -17.55
C ASP A 121 2.93 3.54 -16.35
N GLY A 122 2.68 2.67 -15.37
CA GLY A 122 3.56 2.41 -14.24
C GLY A 122 4.91 1.86 -14.69
N GLY A 123 4.91 0.90 -15.62
CA GLY A 123 6.12 0.36 -16.22
C GLY A 123 6.99 1.42 -16.91
N ARG A 124 6.38 2.31 -17.69
CA ARG A 124 7.07 3.45 -18.32
C ARG A 124 7.62 4.43 -17.30
N SER A 125 6.84 4.77 -16.29
CA SER A 125 7.23 5.72 -15.23
C SER A 125 8.41 5.20 -14.43
N ILE A 126 8.37 3.93 -14.01
CA ILE A 126 9.46 3.31 -13.24
C ILE A 126 10.73 3.19 -14.10
N GLN A 127 10.60 2.78 -15.37
CA GLN A 127 11.72 2.68 -16.31
C GLN A 127 12.41 4.05 -16.49
N ASN A 128 11.65 5.11 -16.69
CA ASN A 128 12.18 6.45 -16.84
C ASN A 128 12.86 6.94 -15.55
N ALA A 129 12.27 6.67 -14.39
CA ALA A 129 12.84 7.06 -13.12
C ALA A 129 14.13 6.28 -12.80
N THR A 130 14.15 4.97 -13.06
CA THR A 130 15.30 4.12 -12.70
C THR A 130 16.48 4.31 -13.66
N LYS A 131 16.23 4.45 -14.98
CA LYS A 131 17.25 4.62 -16.01
C LYS A 131 18.27 5.73 -15.70
N TYR A 132 17.83 6.84 -15.10
CA TYR A 132 18.68 7.99 -14.79
C TYR A 132 19.07 8.07 -13.31
N ASN A 133 18.71 7.06 -12.52
CA ASN A 133 18.92 7.07 -11.08
C ASN A 133 19.51 5.75 -10.54
N ILE A 134 20.31 5.05 -11.38
CA ILE A 134 21.05 3.85 -10.96
C ILE A 134 21.96 4.21 -9.77
N GLY A 135 22.00 3.35 -8.75
CA GLY A 135 22.72 3.56 -7.50
C GLY A 135 21.98 4.43 -6.47
N ARG A 136 20.93 5.16 -6.86
CA ARG A 136 20.03 5.83 -5.90
C ARG A 136 19.08 4.81 -5.28
N ARG A 137 18.41 5.24 -4.23
CA ARG A 137 17.39 4.40 -3.60
C ARG A 137 15.98 4.82 -4.00
N LEU A 138 15.13 3.82 -4.13
CA LEU A 138 13.69 3.96 -4.33
C LEU A 138 12.98 3.54 -3.04
N GLY A 139 12.31 4.49 -2.41
CA GLY A 139 11.50 4.26 -1.23
C GLY A 139 10.09 3.84 -1.59
N VAL A 140 9.57 2.86 -0.88
CA VAL A 140 8.16 2.45 -0.93
C VAL A 140 7.49 2.96 0.33
N VAL A 141 6.55 3.89 0.15
CA VAL A 141 5.79 4.52 1.22
C VAL A 141 4.42 3.86 1.29
N LEU A 142 4.07 3.35 2.45
CA LEU A 142 2.73 2.89 2.77
C LEU A 142 1.91 4.06 3.28
N VAL A 143 0.76 4.28 2.66
CA VAL A 143 -0.20 5.32 3.02
C VAL A 143 -1.43 4.64 3.61
N GLU A 144 -1.66 4.82 4.90
CA GLU A 144 -2.75 4.19 5.64
C GLU A 144 -3.70 5.26 6.20
N GLU A 145 -4.99 5.04 6.05
CA GLU A 145 -5.97 5.78 6.82
C GLU A 145 -6.15 5.14 8.19
N LYS A 146 -5.96 5.92 9.24
CA LYS A 146 -6.13 5.50 10.62
C LYS A 146 -7.20 6.33 11.30
N THR A 147 -8.02 5.68 12.11
CA THR A 147 -9.01 6.35 12.94
C THR A 147 -8.54 6.36 14.38
N LYS A 148 -8.46 7.54 14.96
CA LYS A 148 -8.20 7.73 16.38
C LYS A 148 -9.51 8.09 17.08
N THR A 149 -9.82 7.35 18.13
CA THR A 149 -10.95 7.62 18.98
C THR A 149 -10.48 8.41 20.21
N PHE A 150 -11.14 9.49 20.53
CA PHE A 150 -10.88 10.30 21.72
C PHE A 150 -12.21 10.76 22.34
N PHE A 151 -12.15 11.17 23.59
CA PHE A 151 -13.28 11.78 24.27
C PHE A 151 -13.13 13.30 24.20
N ASP A 152 -14.21 13.99 23.84
CA ASP A 152 -14.26 15.46 23.90
C ASP A 152 -14.48 15.93 25.35
N ASP A 153 -14.46 17.26 25.53
CA ASP A 153 -14.63 17.90 26.85
C ASP A 153 -15.99 17.57 27.50
N ASP A 154 -16.99 17.20 26.72
CA ASP A 154 -18.32 16.76 27.14
C ASP A 154 -18.42 15.23 27.35
N ASN A 155 -17.29 14.51 27.31
CA ASN A 155 -17.18 13.06 27.45
C ASN A 155 -17.90 12.26 26.35
N ASN A 156 -18.12 12.86 25.16
CA ASN A 156 -18.65 12.17 24.00
C ASN A 156 -17.51 11.51 23.21
N VAL A 157 -17.76 10.33 22.67
CA VAL A 157 -16.81 9.63 21.81
C VAL A 157 -16.73 10.31 20.44
N ARG A 158 -15.56 10.81 20.08
CA ARG A 158 -15.28 11.35 18.76
C ARG A 158 -14.26 10.48 18.04
N GLN A 159 -14.40 10.41 16.73
CA GLN A 159 -13.48 9.70 15.85
C GLN A 159 -12.92 10.67 14.80
N GLU A 160 -11.60 10.71 14.72
CA GLU A 160 -10.90 11.48 13.70
C GLU A 160 -10.10 10.52 12.82
N THR A 161 -10.32 10.62 11.51
CA THR A 161 -9.55 9.85 10.53
C THR A 161 -8.39 10.71 10.02
N PHE A 162 -7.19 10.15 10.07
CA PHE A 162 -5.98 10.80 9.58
C PHE A 162 -5.16 9.85 8.71
N THR A 163 -4.42 10.42 7.77
CA THR A 163 -3.52 9.67 6.90
C THR A 163 -2.14 9.55 7.55
N GLU A 164 -1.68 8.33 7.76
CA GLU A 164 -0.31 8.04 8.19
C GLU A 164 0.51 7.53 7.01
N LYS A 165 1.70 8.10 6.83
CA LYS A 165 2.66 7.69 5.80
C LYS A 165 3.93 7.16 6.44
N SER A 166 4.33 5.94 6.07
CA SER A 166 5.54 5.30 6.60
C SER A 166 6.28 4.53 5.51
N VAL A 167 7.61 4.55 5.56
CA VAL A 167 8.44 3.78 4.61
C VAL A 167 8.50 2.32 5.04
N ILE A 168 8.16 1.43 4.13
CA ILE A 168 8.24 -0.03 4.33
C ILE A 168 9.46 -0.64 3.67
N SER A 169 9.99 -0.02 2.62
CA SER A 169 11.20 -0.46 1.91
C SER A 169 11.94 0.74 1.33
N ASN A 170 13.26 0.64 1.24
CA ASN A 170 14.12 1.63 0.57
C ASN A 170 15.28 0.89 -0.09
N ALA A 171 15.07 0.45 -1.32
CA ALA A 171 15.96 -0.42 -2.08
C ALA A 171 16.82 0.37 -3.07
N THR A 172 18.06 -0.09 -3.29
CA THR A 172 18.95 0.50 -4.30
C THR A 172 18.53 0.08 -5.70
N ILE A 173 18.44 1.03 -6.61
CA ILE A 173 18.21 0.84 -8.05
C ILE A 173 19.49 0.26 -8.67
N GLN A 174 19.36 -0.89 -9.29
CA GLN A 174 20.45 -1.62 -9.97
C GLN A 174 20.35 -1.47 -11.48
#